data_2af69efd8e12fbebdd6c41493dcc8387
#
_entry.id   2af69efd8e12fbebdd6c41493dcc8387
#
_cell.length_a   1.000
_cell.length_b   1.000
_cell.length_c   1.000
_cell.angle_alpha   90.00
_cell.angle_beta   90.00
_cell.angle_gamma   90.00
#
_symmetry.space_group_name_H-M   'P 1'
#
loop_
_entity.id
_entity.type
_entity.pdbx_description
1 polymer ?
#
loop_
_entity_poly.entity_id
_entity_poly.type
_entity_poly.pdbx_seq_one_letter_code
_entity_poly.pdbx_strand_id
1 'polypeptide(L)'
;MASDQSYVDYVCEQITSAGVISHRKMFGEYAVYCDGKVVALVCDNQLFVKLTDAGHTLLNNITEGLPYPGAKPWIVADEYLDDVELITRLIRNTAAILPMPVIKKSRTKASRKTAKKK
;
A
#
# COMPACT_ATOMS: atom_id res chain seq x y z
N MET A 1 5.72 -9.15 15.95
CA MET A 1 6.89 -8.31 16.17
C MET A 1 6.75 -7.00 15.45
N ALA A 2 7.39 -5.98 15.96
CA ALA A 2 7.32 -4.66 15.33
C ALA A 2 8.33 -4.55 14.20
N SER A 3 7.99 -3.75 13.19
CA SER A 3 8.92 -3.45 12.09
C SER A 3 9.81 -2.28 12.46
N ASP A 4 11.01 -2.25 11.89
CA ASP A 4 11.95 -1.18 12.13
C ASP A 4 11.63 0.03 11.25
N GLN A 5 11.73 1.22 11.84
CA GLN A 5 11.51 2.47 11.09
C GLN A 5 12.46 2.57 9.89
N SER A 6 13.71 2.12 10.07
CA SER A 6 14.69 2.19 8.98
C SER A 6 14.28 1.36 7.78
N TYR A 7 13.63 0.22 8.01
CA TYR A 7 13.13 -0.60 6.92
C TYR A 7 11.99 0.12 6.19
N VAL A 8 11.08 0.72 6.94
CA VAL A 8 9.97 1.48 6.35
C VAL A 8 10.49 2.64 5.52
N ASP A 9 11.49 3.35 6.03
CA ASP A 9 12.09 4.48 5.31
C ASP A 9 12.71 3.99 4.01
N TYR A 10 13.39 2.84 4.03
CA TYR A 10 13.96 2.26 2.83
C TYR A 10 12.87 1.91 1.81
N VAL A 11 11.79 1.27 2.26
CA VAL A 11 10.67 0.92 1.37
C VAL A 11 10.12 2.18 0.72
N CYS A 12 9.84 3.21 1.51
CA CYS A 12 9.26 4.44 0.97
C CYS A 12 10.20 5.12 -0.02
N GLU A 13 11.50 5.09 0.25
CA GLU A 13 12.49 5.68 -0.64
C GLU A 13 12.49 4.98 -2.00
N GLN A 14 12.38 3.64 -1.98
CA GLN A 14 12.42 2.87 -3.22
C GLN A 14 11.21 3.14 -4.12
N ILE A 15 10.06 3.52 -3.55
CA ILE A 15 8.84 3.69 -4.31
C ILE A 15 8.41 5.16 -4.43
N THR A 16 9.32 6.08 -4.11
CA THR A 16 9.01 7.52 -4.13
C THR A 16 8.41 7.98 -5.46
N SER A 17 8.84 7.40 -6.57
CA SER A 17 8.38 7.82 -7.90
C SER A 17 6.99 7.30 -8.25
N ALA A 18 6.40 6.44 -7.43
CA ALA A 18 5.08 5.87 -7.73
C ALA A 18 3.95 6.88 -7.53
N GLY A 19 4.16 7.88 -6.69
CA GLY A 19 3.14 8.86 -6.39
C GLY A 19 3.48 9.57 -5.09
N VAL A 20 2.48 10.12 -4.44
CA VAL A 20 2.67 10.74 -3.13
C VAL A 20 2.68 9.62 -2.08
N ILE A 21 3.87 9.31 -1.59
CA ILE A 21 4.07 8.19 -0.68
C ILE A 21 4.10 8.70 0.75
N SER A 22 3.37 8.01 1.62
CA SER A 22 3.39 8.29 3.05
C SER A 22 3.22 6.99 3.80
N HIS A 23 3.42 7.03 5.09
CA HIS A 23 3.22 5.84 5.92
C HIS A 23 2.67 6.26 7.27
N ARG A 24 2.06 5.30 7.95
CA ARG A 24 1.51 5.53 9.29
C ARG A 24 1.78 4.30 10.14
N LYS A 25 2.28 4.52 11.34
CA LYS A 25 2.53 3.45 12.28
C LYS A 25 1.21 3.04 12.94
N MET A 26 0.97 1.72 12.98
CA MET A 26 -0.23 1.18 13.61
C MET A 26 0.15 -0.12 14.32
N PHE A 27 -0.08 -0.17 15.63
CA PHE A 27 0.14 -1.39 16.41
C PHE A 27 1.53 -1.99 16.21
N GLY A 28 2.56 -1.11 16.11
CA GLY A 28 3.93 -1.55 15.93
C GLY A 28 4.32 -1.87 14.50
N GLU A 29 3.36 -1.90 13.58
CA GLU A 29 3.61 -2.12 12.16
C GLU A 29 3.27 -0.85 11.40
N TYR A 30 3.40 -0.89 10.07
CA TYR A 30 3.22 0.32 9.26
C TYR A 30 2.31 0.06 8.09
N ALA A 31 1.45 1.03 7.79
CA ALA A 31 0.69 1.05 6.54
C ALA A 31 1.36 2.03 5.61
N VAL A 32 1.50 1.67 4.34
CA VAL A 32 2.12 2.51 3.32
C VAL A 32 1.05 2.98 2.36
N TYR A 33 1.03 4.28 2.11
CA TYR A 33 0.01 4.91 1.29
C TYR A 33 0.63 5.44 0.01
N CYS A 34 -0.12 5.35 -1.08
CA CYS A 34 0.22 6.00 -2.34
C CYS A 34 -0.99 6.81 -2.76
N ASP A 35 -0.83 8.13 -2.85
CA ASP A 35 -1.91 9.06 -3.19
C ASP A 35 -3.12 8.89 -2.27
N GLY A 36 -2.86 8.65 -0.99
CA GLY A 36 -3.90 8.51 0.02
C GLY A 36 -4.53 7.13 0.11
N LYS A 37 -4.11 6.20 -0.71
CA LYS A 37 -4.66 4.83 -0.71
C LYS A 37 -3.68 3.88 -0.06
N VAL A 38 -4.17 2.98 0.78
CA VAL A 38 -3.31 1.95 1.38
C VAL A 38 -2.96 0.94 0.31
N VAL A 39 -1.69 0.93 -0.09
CA VAL A 39 -1.23 0.01 -1.13
C VAL A 39 -0.43 -1.15 -0.54
N ALA A 40 0.14 -0.96 0.63
CA ALA A 40 1.05 -1.95 1.20
C ALA A 40 1.05 -1.87 2.72
N LEU A 41 1.54 -2.93 3.33
CA LEU A 41 1.78 -2.99 4.77
C LEU A 41 3.20 -3.46 4.98
N VAL A 42 3.84 -2.95 6.03
CA VAL A 42 5.13 -3.47 6.49
C VAL A 42 4.87 -4.14 7.84
N CYS A 43 5.00 -5.44 7.87
CA CYS A 43 4.74 -6.23 9.06
C CYS A 43 5.90 -7.18 9.27
N ASP A 44 6.46 -7.18 10.49
CA ASP A 44 7.57 -8.06 10.83
C ASP A 44 8.74 -7.91 9.84
N ASN A 45 9.04 -6.68 9.47
CA ASN A 45 10.09 -6.33 8.51
C ASN A 45 9.94 -7.03 7.16
N GLN A 46 8.68 -7.20 6.74
CA GLN A 46 8.36 -7.72 5.41
C GLN A 46 7.39 -6.76 4.73
N LEU A 47 7.55 -6.61 3.42
CA LEU A 47 6.67 -5.78 2.62
C LEU A 47 5.56 -6.63 2.02
N PHE A 48 4.32 -6.25 2.31
CA PHE A 48 3.14 -6.90 1.74
C PHE A 48 2.41 -5.87 0.89
N VAL A 49 2.21 -6.16 -0.38
CA VAL A 49 1.50 -5.28 -1.31
C VAL A 49 0.13 -5.88 -1.60
N LYS A 50 -0.89 -5.04 -1.68
CA LYS A 50 -2.24 -5.53 -1.97
C LYS A 50 -2.24 -6.36 -3.25
N LEU A 51 -2.93 -7.48 -3.18
CA LEU A 51 -3.04 -8.39 -4.32
C LEU A 51 -4.14 -7.88 -5.24
N THR A 52 -3.74 -7.36 -6.39
CA THR A 52 -4.64 -6.85 -7.42
C THR A 52 -4.19 -7.36 -8.77
N ASP A 53 -4.94 -7.01 -9.81
CA ASP A 53 -4.55 -7.38 -11.17
C ASP A 53 -3.19 -6.81 -11.57
N ALA A 54 -2.76 -5.71 -10.94
CA ALA A 54 -1.43 -5.16 -11.21
C ALA A 54 -0.34 -6.17 -10.93
N GLY A 55 -0.46 -6.91 -9.81
CA GLY A 55 0.53 -7.94 -9.47
C GLY A 55 0.52 -9.06 -10.49
N HIS A 56 -0.67 -9.51 -10.86
CA HIS A 56 -0.79 -10.60 -11.85
C HIS A 56 -0.22 -10.20 -13.19
N THR A 57 -0.31 -8.93 -13.57
CA THR A 57 0.21 -8.43 -14.83
C THR A 57 1.73 -8.29 -14.82
N LEU A 58 2.28 -7.81 -13.72
CA LEU A 58 3.69 -7.44 -13.66
C LEU A 58 4.61 -8.55 -13.17
N LEU A 59 4.09 -9.48 -12.37
CA LEU A 59 4.92 -10.49 -11.72
C LEU A 59 4.67 -11.85 -12.33
N ASN A 60 5.75 -12.56 -12.66
CA ASN A 60 5.65 -13.91 -13.21
C ASN A 60 5.16 -14.89 -12.15
N ASN A 61 5.67 -14.75 -10.95
CA ASN A 61 5.29 -15.60 -9.84
C ASN A 61 4.92 -14.71 -8.66
N ILE A 62 3.80 -15.02 -8.04
CA ILE A 62 3.33 -14.25 -6.89
C ILE A 62 3.45 -15.13 -5.66
N THR A 63 4.19 -14.64 -4.66
CA THR A 63 4.23 -15.27 -3.36
C THR A 63 3.20 -14.58 -2.49
N GLU A 64 2.21 -15.33 -2.04
CA GLU A 64 1.17 -14.78 -1.19
C GLU A 64 1.52 -14.99 0.27
N GLY A 65 1.14 -14.04 1.10
CA GLY A 65 1.33 -14.16 2.51
C GLY A 65 0.28 -13.38 3.27
N LEU A 66 0.20 -13.64 4.56
CA LEU A 66 -0.76 -12.98 5.43
C LEU A 66 0.00 -12.00 6.31
N PRO A 67 -0.26 -10.69 6.19
CA PRO A 67 0.44 -9.72 7.04
C PRO A 67 0.04 -9.84 8.51
N TYR A 68 -1.14 -10.40 8.79
CA TYR A 68 -1.58 -10.65 10.15
C TYR A 68 -2.62 -11.77 10.12
N PRO A 69 -2.88 -12.43 11.25
CA PRO A 69 -3.87 -13.51 11.29
C PRO A 69 -5.25 -13.00 10.87
N GLY A 70 -5.91 -13.76 10.00
CA GLY A 70 -7.23 -13.40 9.52
C GLY A 70 -7.26 -12.47 8.33
N ALA A 71 -6.09 -11.99 7.88
CA ALA A 71 -6.03 -11.13 6.71
C ALA A 71 -6.29 -11.93 5.43
N LYS A 72 -6.72 -11.23 4.38
CA LYS A 72 -6.73 -11.80 3.04
C LYS A 72 -5.29 -11.89 2.55
N PRO A 73 -4.99 -12.77 1.59
CA PRO A 73 -3.64 -12.87 1.07
C PRO A 73 -3.18 -11.57 0.41
N TRP A 74 -1.92 -11.22 0.67
CA TRP A 74 -1.24 -10.09 0.06
C TRP A 74 -0.01 -10.60 -0.66
N ILE A 75 0.58 -9.80 -1.53
CA ILE A 75 1.81 -10.17 -2.22
C ILE A 75 2.99 -9.92 -1.29
N VAL A 76 3.81 -10.94 -1.07
CA VAL A 76 5.07 -10.75 -0.35
C VAL A 76 6.06 -10.18 -1.36
N ALA A 77 6.46 -8.92 -1.17
CA ALA A 77 7.17 -8.16 -2.17
C ALA A 77 8.58 -7.74 -1.77
N ASP A 78 9.11 -8.26 -0.67
CA ASP A 78 10.44 -7.88 -0.19
C ASP A 78 11.50 -8.06 -1.27
N GLU A 79 11.42 -9.16 -2.00
CA GLU A 79 12.43 -9.51 -2.99
C GLU A 79 12.48 -8.55 -4.17
N TYR A 80 11.46 -7.73 -4.34
CA TYR A 80 11.41 -6.78 -5.45
C TYR A 80 11.90 -5.39 -5.07
N LEU A 81 12.24 -5.17 -3.82
CA LEU A 81 12.65 -3.84 -3.35
C LEU A 81 13.91 -3.33 -4.04
N ASP A 82 14.81 -4.23 -4.41
CA ASP A 82 16.04 -3.83 -5.10
C ASP A 82 15.82 -3.49 -6.57
N ASP A 83 14.68 -3.89 -7.12
CA ASP A 83 14.31 -3.55 -8.49
C ASP A 83 13.37 -2.34 -8.42
N VAL A 84 13.96 -1.16 -8.35
CA VAL A 84 13.21 0.08 -8.12
C VAL A 84 12.15 0.28 -9.19
N GLU A 85 12.48 -0.01 -10.45
CA GLU A 85 11.52 0.18 -11.53
C GLU A 85 10.31 -0.73 -11.38
N LEU A 86 10.55 -2.00 -11.07
CA LEU A 86 9.47 -2.96 -10.93
C LEU A 86 8.60 -2.65 -9.72
N ILE A 87 9.22 -2.41 -8.55
CA ILE A 87 8.44 -2.16 -7.34
C ILE A 87 7.67 -0.85 -7.47
N THR A 88 8.27 0.17 -8.08
CA THR A 88 7.58 1.44 -8.30
C THR A 88 6.36 1.25 -9.20
N ARG A 89 6.52 0.49 -10.27
CA ARG A 89 5.42 0.22 -11.19
C ARG A 89 4.31 -0.58 -10.51
N LEU A 90 4.69 -1.57 -9.69
CA LEU A 90 3.72 -2.36 -8.95
C LEU A 90 2.89 -1.48 -8.03
N ILE A 91 3.54 -0.60 -7.27
CA ILE A 91 2.85 0.29 -6.35
C ILE A 91 1.96 1.27 -7.11
N ARG A 92 2.48 1.88 -8.18
CA ARG A 92 1.71 2.84 -8.98
C ARG A 92 0.46 2.21 -9.57
N ASN A 93 0.62 1.03 -10.16
CA ASN A 93 -0.50 0.36 -10.82
C ASN A 93 -1.50 -0.17 -9.81
N THR A 94 -1.02 -0.63 -8.65
CA THR A 94 -1.91 -1.04 -7.58
C THR A 94 -2.76 0.13 -7.10
N ALA A 95 -2.13 1.29 -6.90
CA ALA A 95 -2.87 2.48 -6.48
C ALA A 95 -3.90 2.89 -7.53
N ALA A 96 -3.56 2.76 -8.81
CA ALA A 96 -4.47 3.12 -9.89
C ALA A 96 -5.73 2.24 -9.91
N ILE A 97 -5.58 0.97 -9.55
CA ILE A 97 -6.68 0.02 -9.52
C ILE A 97 -7.58 0.21 -8.29
N LEU A 98 -6.98 0.58 -7.16
CA LEU A 98 -7.75 0.70 -5.92
C LEU A 98 -8.70 1.89 -5.99
N PRO A 99 -9.91 1.74 -5.41
CA PRO A 99 -10.85 2.86 -5.38
C PRO A 99 -10.34 3.96 -4.45
N MET A 100 -10.81 5.17 -4.68
CA MET A 100 -10.51 6.27 -3.78
C MET A 100 -11.04 5.94 -2.39
N PRO A 101 -10.30 6.32 -1.34
CA PRO A 101 -10.76 6.07 0.03
C PRO A 101 -12.10 6.76 0.27
N VAL A 102 -12.98 6.07 0.97
CA VAL A 102 -14.22 6.67 1.41
C VAL A 102 -13.91 7.52 2.62
N ILE A 103 -14.12 8.81 2.48
CA ILE A 103 -13.93 9.73 3.60
C ILE A 103 -15.25 9.79 4.34
N LYS A 104 -15.23 9.33 5.55
CA LYS A 104 -16.43 9.45 6.38
C LYS A 104 -16.60 10.90 6.69
N LYS A 105 -17.67 11.39 6.23
CA LYS A 105 -17.83 12.82 6.32
C LYS A 105 -18.05 13.17 7.71
N SER A 106 -17.24 13.30 7.74
CA SER A 106 -17.36 13.27 8.89
C SER A 106 -17.70 14.50 9.17
N ARG A 107 -17.89 14.42 8.24
CA ARG A 107 -18.34 14.63 7.86
C ARG A 107 -18.66 15.24 7.82
N THR A 108 -18.78 15.83 7.39
CA THR A 108 -19.16 15.97 6.80
C THR A 108 -19.69 16.47 6.34
N LYS A 109 -19.90 16.82 6.06
CA LYS A 109 -20.43 16.74 5.32
C LYS A 109 -20.84 17.17 4.93
N ALA A 110 -20.94 17.64 4.93
CA ALA A 110 -21.38 17.37 4.25
C ALA A 110 -21.64 17.83 3.68
N SER A 111 -21.52 18.07 3.47
CA SER A 111 -21.83 17.68 2.69
C SER A 111 -22.14 18.00 2.03
N ARG A 112 -21.98 18.29 1.72
CA ARG A 112 -22.34 17.90 0.84
C ARG A 112 -22.67 18.21 0.16
N LYS A 113 -22.62 18.33 0.03
CA LYS A 113 -22.98 17.99 -0.68
C LYS A 113 -23.04 18.25 -1.36
N THR A 114 -22.85 18.41 -1.41
CA THR A 114 -23.04 17.97 -2.06
C THR A 114 -22.96 17.95 -2.69
N ALA A 115 -22.55 18.08 -2.59
CA ALA A 115 -22.64 17.36 -3.18
C ALA A 115 -22.62 17.35 -3.79
N LYS A 116 -22.21 17.29 -4.04
CA LYS A 116 -22.35 16.74 -4.63
C LYS A 116 -22.18 16.49 -5.06
N LYS A 117 -21.88 16.51 -5.01
CA LYS A 117 -21.92 15.93 -5.39
C LYS A 117 -21.76 15.60 -5.56
N LYS A 118 -21.50 15.86 -5.55
CA LYS A 118 -21.59 15.25 -5.64
C LYS A 118 -21.64 15.15 -5.76
#